data_e5a7e80a91d459b30fe6c36456e6c0bc
#
_entry.id   e5a7e80a91d459b30fe6c36456e6c0bc
#
_cell.length_a   1.000
_cell.length_b   1.000
_cell.length_c   1.000
_cell.angle_alpha   90.00
_cell.angle_beta   90.00
_cell.angle_gamma   90.00
#
_symmetry.space_group_name_H-M   'P 1'
#
loop_
_entity.id
_entity.type
_entity.pdbx_description
1 polymer ?
#
loop_
_entity_poly.entity_id
_entity_poly.type
_entity_poly.pdbx_seq_one_letter_code
_entity_poly.pdbx_strand_id
1 'polypeptide(L)'
;MKSTQRVTELVLCLALLGSLLIACVAAPAAPADTGAAAEPAASEGPRMGGVVTGFVSSDPKSFDPAAIAGWDQGVIAPNLLEGLFRLSPDGREIEPAIAESFEVSEDGKTWTFNLRAGAKFHNGREITADDFKYSFERVLNPETRSPKAWMLSIVVGAQAFQDGSANEVSGIRVVDAGTLEIELAEPLAPFKAMLASINLAVVPQEEVEKWGEDFGQNVVAAGPFSLGEWNLNQDVTLNSFDDYWNGRPYLDAVSFRFIGDENTRIVELDAGRLDMAWVPPAHWERFSTDPVYKEKLGWAETFHTDFIAVNLDREPFGTNAKLRQAVRYALDLDAIIASLQGRANVAQGLLPPGLLGYDEDAVLNYPTNLESAQALMAEAGFADGVPGTFDVILPPWGNLIKLLEIYQANLKEIGINIEIKPTEFGPYMEALESGNYDLAWMYRVTDYADPDGFYFPLMHSDNLGAGGNYARYANADVDENIATARATIDDAERARLYQEVDAQFAEDLPYIPLTHNIYVDVSTPRVQNYVPSPMDTHMFHRVWVEE
;
A
#
# COMPACT_ATOMS: atom_id res chain seq x y z
N MET A 1 -8.15 -6.68 64.33
CA MET A 1 -9.24 -7.44 65.00
C MET A 1 -10.10 -7.96 63.86
N LYS A 2 -10.00 -9.19 63.67
CA LYS A 2 -11.00 -10.26 63.77
C LYS A 2 -12.15 -10.07 62.77
N SER A 3 -12.58 -10.94 61.95
CA SER A 3 -12.38 -12.39 61.81
C SER A 3 -13.36 -12.88 60.75
N THR A 4 -12.87 -13.66 59.86
CA THR A 4 -13.23 -15.08 59.65
C THR A 4 -14.58 -15.32 58.99
N GLN A 5 -14.52 -15.96 57.89
CA GLN A 5 -14.45 -17.39 57.54
C GLN A 5 -15.80 -17.94 57.13
N ARG A 6 -15.80 -18.49 55.90
CA ARG A 6 -16.04 -19.92 55.57
C ARG A 6 -17.50 -20.38 55.75
N VAL A 7 -18.11 -21.24 54.96
CA VAL A 7 -17.72 -22.54 54.37
C VAL A 7 -18.88 -22.95 53.48
N THR A 8 -18.72 -23.35 52.24
CA THR A 8 -18.59 -24.69 51.66
C THR A 8 -19.84 -25.61 51.70
N GLU A 9 -20.07 -26.16 50.51
CA GLU A 9 -20.50 -27.53 50.20
C GLU A 9 -21.97 -27.88 50.40
N LEU A 10 -22.59 -28.67 49.64
CA LEU A 10 -22.40 -29.83 48.80
C LEU A 10 -23.74 -30.55 48.66
N VAL A 11 -23.93 -31.24 47.56
CA VAL A 11 -24.54 -32.57 47.39
C VAL A 11 -26.04 -32.65 47.13
N LEU A 12 -26.38 -33.02 45.93
CA LEU A 12 -26.54 -34.32 45.23
C LEU A 12 -27.93 -34.95 45.33
N CYS A 13 -28.44 -35.26 44.20
CA CYS A 13 -29.09 -36.54 43.80
C CYS A 13 -30.57 -36.81 44.00
N LEU A 14 -31.00 -37.45 42.93
CA LEU A 14 -32.05 -38.50 42.71
C LEU A 14 -33.48 -37.98 42.50
N ALA A 15 -33.97 -38.06 41.31
CA ALA A 15 -34.40 -39.24 40.49
C ALA A 15 -35.73 -39.85 40.96
N LEU A 16 -36.63 -39.92 40.07
CA LEU A 16 -37.48 -41.06 39.70
C LEU A 16 -38.92 -40.70 39.38
N LEU A 17 -39.26 -40.94 38.14
CA LEU A 17 -40.44 -41.65 37.60
C LEU A 17 -41.81 -41.49 38.25
N GLY A 18 -42.74 -41.11 37.44
CA GLY A 18 -44.16 -41.33 37.66
C GLY A 18 -44.97 -41.02 36.42
N SER A 19 -45.30 -42.07 35.72
CA SER A 19 -46.10 -42.08 34.49
C SER A 19 -47.60 -41.93 34.74
N LEU A 20 -48.29 -41.53 33.71
CA LEU A 20 -49.61 -41.95 33.23
C LEU A 20 -50.82 -41.03 33.41
N LEU A 21 -51.37 -40.81 32.24
CA LEU A 21 -52.77 -40.94 31.72
C LEU A 21 -53.66 -39.68 31.68
N ILE A 22 -53.84 -39.22 30.42
CA ILE A 22 -55.09 -39.07 29.65
C ILE A 22 -56.20 -38.22 30.23
N ALA A 23 -56.50 -37.12 29.58
CA ALA A 23 -57.87 -36.77 29.17
C ALA A 23 -57.86 -35.74 28.04
N CYS A 24 -58.38 -36.11 26.86
CA CYS A 24 -58.76 -35.23 25.78
C CYS A 24 -59.95 -34.36 26.23
N VAL A 25 -59.79 -33.05 26.13
CA VAL A 25 -60.96 -32.11 25.95
C VAL A 25 -60.59 -31.17 24.82
N ALA A 26 -61.34 -31.23 23.75
CA ALA A 26 -61.29 -30.30 22.64
C ALA A 26 -61.87 -28.96 23.05
N ALA A 27 -61.16 -27.85 22.80
CA ALA A 27 -61.65 -26.50 22.84
C ALA A 27 -61.32 -25.79 21.50
N PRO A 28 -62.11 -24.79 21.07
CA PRO A 28 -62.22 -24.37 19.70
C PRO A 28 -61.03 -23.57 19.18
N ALA A 29 -60.78 -23.70 17.87
CA ALA A 29 -59.73 -23.02 17.12
C ALA A 29 -59.93 -21.50 17.14
N ALA A 30 -58.89 -20.76 17.57
CA ALA A 30 -58.70 -19.35 17.26
C ALA A 30 -57.97 -19.20 15.94
N PRO A 31 -58.20 -18.09 15.18
CA PRO A 31 -57.63 -17.94 13.86
C PRO A 31 -56.10 -17.81 13.92
N ALA A 32 -55.42 -18.50 13.03
CA ALA A 32 -53.98 -18.45 12.83
C ALA A 32 -53.58 -17.07 12.29
N ASP A 33 -52.87 -16.32 13.11
CA ASP A 33 -52.14 -15.16 12.66
C ASP A 33 -50.77 -15.68 12.14
N THR A 34 -50.65 -15.80 10.83
CA THR A 34 -49.44 -16.19 10.14
C THR A 34 -48.56 -14.97 9.89
N GLY A 35 -48.01 -14.44 10.97
CA GLY A 35 -46.84 -13.56 10.90
C GLY A 35 -45.58 -14.42 11.12
N ALA A 36 -45.19 -15.19 10.12
CA ALA A 36 -43.87 -15.75 10.09
C ALA A 36 -42.91 -14.58 9.87
N ALA A 37 -42.21 -14.17 10.94
CA ALA A 37 -40.98 -13.40 10.78
C ALA A 37 -40.07 -14.23 9.86
N ALA A 38 -39.72 -13.68 8.72
CA ALA A 38 -38.70 -14.26 7.86
C ALA A 38 -37.42 -14.36 8.69
N GLU A 39 -36.95 -15.58 8.94
CA GLU A 39 -35.58 -15.78 9.37
C GLU A 39 -34.68 -15.07 8.36
N PRO A 40 -33.63 -14.32 8.81
CA PRO A 40 -32.66 -13.79 7.87
C PRO A 40 -32.09 -14.97 7.09
N ALA A 41 -32.25 -14.94 5.77
CA ALA A 41 -31.70 -15.95 4.88
C ALA A 41 -30.21 -16.13 5.23
N ALA A 42 -29.83 -17.35 5.56
CA ALA A 42 -28.44 -17.69 5.72
C ALA A 42 -27.72 -17.24 4.43
N SER A 43 -26.62 -16.53 4.56
CA SER A 43 -25.81 -16.07 3.43
C SER A 43 -25.42 -17.30 2.64
N GLU A 44 -26.02 -17.50 1.47
CA GLU A 44 -25.55 -18.48 0.51
C GLU A 44 -24.10 -18.10 0.19
N GLY A 45 -23.19 -19.08 0.08
CA GLY A 45 -21.77 -18.86 -0.22
C GLY A 45 -21.55 -18.16 -1.56
N PRO A 46 -20.27 -17.97 -1.97
CA PRO A 46 -19.94 -17.24 -3.18
C PRO A 46 -20.74 -17.70 -4.39
N ARG A 47 -21.25 -16.74 -5.15
CA ARG A 47 -22.02 -16.98 -6.39
C ARG A 47 -21.15 -16.72 -7.60
N MET A 48 -21.33 -17.51 -8.64
CA MET A 48 -20.66 -17.32 -9.93
C MET A 48 -21.50 -16.38 -10.79
N GLY A 49 -20.84 -15.46 -11.49
CA GLY A 49 -21.47 -14.55 -12.43
C GLY A 49 -21.52 -13.11 -11.95
N GLY A 50 -22.03 -12.24 -12.83
CA GLY A 50 -22.20 -10.82 -12.56
C GLY A 50 -20.95 -9.97 -12.84
N VAL A 51 -21.16 -8.65 -12.79
CA VAL A 51 -20.15 -7.63 -13.08
C VAL A 51 -20.07 -6.65 -11.92
N VAL A 52 -18.86 -6.31 -11.50
CA VAL A 52 -18.58 -5.19 -10.59
C VAL A 52 -18.07 -4.01 -11.40
N THR A 53 -18.61 -2.82 -11.15
CA THR A 53 -18.16 -1.58 -11.79
C THR A 53 -17.42 -0.70 -10.77
N GLY A 54 -16.11 -0.58 -10.93
CA GLY A 54 -15.25 0.31 -10.18
C GLY A 54 -14.95 1.61 -10.96
N PHE A 55 -13.95 2.33 -10.50
CA PHE A 55 -13.49 3.56 -11.15
C PHE A 55 -11.97 3.68 -11.11
N VAL A 56 -11.44 4.51 -12.01
CA VAL A 56 -10.13 5.16 -11.92
C VAL A 56 -10.28 6.62 -12.33
N SER A 57 -9.27 7.44 -12.04
CA SER A 57 -9.37 8.90 -12.26
C SER A 57 -9.25 9.29 -13.73
N SER A 58 -8.49 8.54 -14.50
CA SER A 58 -8.23 8.81 -15.92
C SER A 58 -7.97 7.52 -16.72
N ASP A 59 -7.92 7.65 -18.02
CA ASP A 59 -7.55 6.55 -18.91
C ASP A 59 -6.11 6.09 -18.62
N PRO A 60 -5.88 4.81 -18.23
CA PRO A 60 -4.57 4.29 -17.88
C PRO A 60 -3.58 4.22 -19.05
N LYS A 61 -4.05 4.30 -20.29
CA LYS A 61 -3.28 4.31 -21.54
C LYS A 61 -2.49 3.05 -21.88
N SER A 62 -2.00 2.31 -20.89
CA SER A 62 -1.18 1.10 -21.08
C SER A 62 -1.26 0.21 -19.83
N PHE A 63 -1.31 -1.12 -20.05
CA PHE A 63 -1.11 -2.15 -19.03
C PHE A 63 0.14 -2.98 -19.29
N ASP A 64 1.06 -2.50 -20.10
CA ASP A 64 2.37 -3.12 -20.23
C ASP A 64 3.13 -3.06 -18.89
N PRO A 65 3.43 -4.21 -18.24
CA PRO A 65 4.06 -4.21 -16.92
C PRO A 65 5.38 -3.45 -16.90
N ALA A 66 6.17 -3.52 -17.98
CA ALA A 66 7.44 -2.82 -18.05
C ALA A 66 7.31 -1.28 -18.13
N ALA A 67 6.10 -0.76 -18.42
CA ALA A 67 5.85 0.67 -18.62
C ALA A 67 4.93 1.29 -17.55
N ILE A 68 4.37 0.48 -16.64
CA ILE A 68 3.48 0.98 -15.58
C ILE A 68 4.24 1.92 -14.64
N ALA A 69 3.68 3.14 -14.46
CA ALA A 69 4.22 4.15 -13.55
C ALA A 69 3.13 4.93 -12.81
N GLY A 70 1.87 4.86 -13.26
CA GLY A 70 0.75 5.65 -12.76
C GLY A 70 -0.16 4.90 -11.82
N TRP A 71 -0.87 5.67 -10.97
CA TRP A 71 -1.82 5.13 -10.02
C TRP A 71 -2.99 4.40 -10.70
N ASP A 72 -3.64 5.00 -11.72
CA ASP A 72 -4.79 4.39 -12.42
C ASP A 72 -4.45 3.00 -13.00
N GLN A 73 -3.20 2.84 -13.45
CA GLN A 73 -2.68 1.55 -13.92
C GLN A 73 -2.50 0.56 -12.75
N GLY A 74 -1.91 1.04 -11.64
CA GLY A 74 -1.65 0.23 -10.44
C GLY A 74 -2.91 -0.33 -9.79
N VAL A 75 -4.04 0.38 -9.86
CA VAL A 75 -5.34 -0.07 -9.36
C VAL A 75 -5.88 -1.26 -10.17
N ILE A 76 -5.76 -1.21 -11.50
CA ILE A 76 -6.37 -2.20 -12.41
C ILE A 76 -5.44 -3.40 -12.64
N ALA A 77 -4.15 -3.14 -12.85
CA ALA A 77 -3.18 -4.11 -13.33
C ALA A 77 -3.05 -5.41 -12.49
N PRO A 78 -3.20 -5.41 -11.15
CA PRO A 78 -3.15 -6.65 -10.35
C PRO A 78 -4.22 -7.68 -10.72
N ASN A 79 -5.27 -7.27 -11.46
CA ASN A 79 -6.29 -8.19 -11.97
C ASN A 79 -5.91 -8.81 -13.32
N LEU A 80 -4.99 -8.18 -14.06
CA LEU A 80 -4.52 -8.62 -15.38
C LEU A 80 -3.19 -9.35 -15.31
N LEU A 81 -2.30 -8.93 -14.40
CA LEU A 81 -0.89 -9.28 -14.35
C LEU A 81 -0.63 -10.28 -13.21
N GLU A 82 0.34 -11.15 -13.40
CA GLU A 82 0.81 -12.08 -12.39
C GLU A 82 2.33 -12.25 -12.51
N GLY A 83 3.03 -12.34 -11.36
CA GLY A 83 4.47 -12.53 -11.28
C GLY A 83 4.87 -13.85 -10.64
N LEU A 84 6.13 -13.97 -10.21
CA LEU A 84 6.57 -15.10 -9.38
C LEU A 84 5.85 -15.10 -8.03
N PHE A 85 5.71 -13.91 -7.45
CA PHE A 85 4.94 -13.65 -6.23
C PHE A 85 3.83 -12.63 -6.52
N ARG A 86 2.92 -12.50 -5.59
CA ARG A 86 1.87 -11.47 -5.58
C ARG A 86 1.61 -10.99 -4.15
N LEU A 87 0.89 -9.90 -4.02
CA LEU A 87 0.31 -9.52 -2.73
C LEU A 87 -0.93 -10.35 -2.43
N SER A 88 -1.15 -10.65 -1.16
CA SER A 88 -2.44 -11.15 -0.67
C SER A 88 -3.57 -10.16 -1.01
N PRO A 89 -4.84 -10.57 -1.03
CA PRO A 89 -5.96 -9.68 -1.35
C PRO A 89 -6.06 -8.45 -0.43
N ASP A 90 -5.61 -8.58 0.83
CA ASP A 90 -5.52 -7.49 1.78
C ASP A 90 -4.18 -6.71 1.69
N GLY A 91 -3.31 -7.06 0.74
CA GLY A 91 -2.06 -6.36 0.45
C GLY A 91 -0.97 -6.42 1.53
N ARG A 92 -1.14 -7.29 2.55
CA ARG A 92 -0.25 -7.34 3.72
C ARG A 92 0.81 -8.42 3.64
N GLU A 93 0.57 -9.48 2.88
CA GLU A 93 1.47 -10.61 2.75
C GLU A 93 1.93 -10.81 1.30
N ILE A 94 3.13 -11.34 1.14
CA ILE A 94 3.68 -11.72 -0.16
C ILE A 94 3.52 -13.22 -0.31
N GLU A 95 2.62 -13.62 -1.20
CA GLU A 95 2.26 -15.00 -1.48
C GLU A 95 2.96 -15.54 -2.74
N PRO A 96 3.32 -16.85 -2.79
CA PRO A 96 3.69 -17.51 -4.03
C PRO A 96 2.56 -17.41 -5.07
N ALA A 97 2.92 -17.04 -6.31
CA ALA A 97 1.98 -16.97 -7.43
C ALA A 97 2.35 -18.00 -8.52
N ILE A 98 2.98 -17.59 -9.62
CA ILE A 98 3.46 -18.54 -10.63
C ILE A 98 4.62 -19.36 -10.10
N ALA A 99 5.44 -18.86 -9.17
CA ALA A 99 6.33 -19.70 -8.39
C ALA A 99 5.50 -20.51 -7.38
N GLU A 100 5.52 -21.84 -7.47
CA GLU A 100 4.89 -22.74 -6.48
C GLU A 100 5.73 -22.83 -5.20
N SER A 101 7.05 -22.82 -5.37
CA SER A 101 8.02 -22.79 -4.27
C SER A 101 9.30 -22.06 -4.70
N PHE A 102 10.09 -21.66 -3.73
CA PHE A 102 11.40 -21.09 -3.97
C PHE A 102 12.38 -21.49 -2.87
N GLU A 103 13.67 -21.42 -3.21
CA GLU A 103 14.78 -21.63 -2.29
C GLU A 103 15.79 -20.50 -2.43
N VAL A 104 16.41 -20.10 -1.31
CA VAL A 104 17.48 -19.11 -1.29
C VAL A 104 18.73 -19.77 -0.76
N SER A 105 19.87 -19.58 -1.42
CA SER A 105 21.17 -20.10 -0.97
C SER A 105 21.57 -19.53 0.40
N GLU A 106 22.44 -20.24 1.11
CA GLU A 106 22.91 -19.83 2.45
C GLU A 106 23.57 -18.44 2.47
N ASP A 107 24.15 -18.00 1.36
CA ASP A 107 24.75 -16.68 1.20
C ASP A 107 23.74 -15.60 0.76
N GLY A 108 22.46 -15.96 0.60
CA GLY A 108 21.37 -15.06 0.23
C GLY A 108 21.40 -14.56 -1.22
N LYS A 109 22.28 -15.09 -2.08
CA LYS A 109 22.51 -14.54 -3.42
C LYS A 109 21.78 -15.28 -4.53
N THR A 110 21.61 -16.60 -4.42
CA THR A 110 20.97 -17.40 -5.44
C THR A 110 19.55 -17.76 -5.04
N TRP A 111 18.62 -17.38 -5.87
CA TRP A 111 17.19 -17.65 -5.72
C TRP A 111 16.74 -18.63 -6.78
N THR A 112 16.25 -19.80 -6.39
CA THR A 112 15.74 -20.83 -7.30
C THR A 112 14.23 -20.92 -7.15
N PHE A 113 13.50 -20.75 -8.25
CA PHE A 113 12.04 -20.77 -8.30
C PHE A 113 11.57 -22.00 -9.07
N ASN A 114 10.68 -22.81 -8.45
CA ASN A 114 9.96 -23.86 -9.14
C ASN A 114 8.61 -23.32 -9.58
N LEU A 115 8.39 -23.29 -10.88
CA LEU A 115 7.17 -22.74 -11.46
C LEU A 115 6.02 -23.75 -11.36
N ARG A 116 4.82 -23.23 -11.22
CA ARG A 116 3.58 -23.98 -11.14
C ARG A 116 3.24 -24.61 -12.50
N ALA A 117 3.21 -25.94 -12.55
CA ALA A 117 2.88 -26.66 -13.77
C ALA A 117 1.44 -26.36 -14.22
N GLY A 118 1.25 -26.14 -15.52
CA GLY A 118 -0.06 -25.86 -16.12
C GLY A 118 -0.59 -24.45 -15.90
N ALA A 119 0.19 -23.54 -15.29
CA ALA A 119 -0.14 -22.11 -15.29
C ALA A 119 -0.10 -21.57 -16.72
N LYS A 120 -1.11 -20.77 -17.10
CA LYS A 120 -1.30 -20.32 -18.49
C LYS A 120 -1.39 -18.80 -18.59
N PHE A 121 -0.95 -18.28 -19.72
CA PHE A 121 -1.31 -16.95 -20.19
C PHE A 121 -2.77 -16.90 -20.68
N HIS A 122 -3.32 -15.70 -20.80
CA HIS A 122 -4.67 -15.46 -21.33
C HIS A 122 -4.89 -16.01 -22.74
N ASN A 123 -3.82 -16.19 -23.54
CA ASN A 123 -3.90 -16.84 -24.87
C ASN A 123 -3.92 -18.37 -24.81
N GLY A 124 -3.88 -18.95 -23.61
CA GLY A 124 -3.94 -20.39 -23.37
C GLY A 124 -2.59 -21.12 -23.43
N ARG A 125 -1.48 -20.43 -23.76
CA ARG A 125 -0.12 -20.99 -23.72
C ARG A 125 0.34 -21.17 -22.27
N GLU A 126 1.01 -22.27 -21.98
CA GLU A 126 1.63 -22.54 -20.68
C GLU A 126 2.84 -21.63 -20.46
N ILE A 127 3.00 -21.18 -19.19
CA ILE A 127 4.10 -20.30 -18.77
C ILE A 127 5.32 -21.15 -18.46
N THR A 128 6.48 -20.66 -18.87
CA THR A 128 7.78 -21.30 -18.66
C THR A 128 8.80 -20.35 -18.04
N ALA A 129 9.95 -20.89 -17.61
CA ALA A 129 11.05 -20.10 -17.10
C ALA A 129 11.67 -19.15 -18.15
N ASP A 130 11.59 -19.51 -19.43
CA ASP A 130 12.03 -18.63 -20.52
C ASP A 130 11.21 -17.35 -20.60
N ASP A 131 9.90 -17.42 -20.29
CA ASP A 131 9.01 -16.25 -20.28
C ASP A 131 9.40 -15.26 -19.17
N PHE A 132 9.79 -15.75 -18.02
CA PHE A 132 10.31 -14.90 -16.93
C PHE A 132 11.65 -14.27 -17.29
N LYS A 133 12.58 -15.06 -17.86
CA LYS A 133 13.85 -14.52 -18.35
C LYS A 133 13.60 -13.40 -19.35
N TYR A 134 12.76 -13.63 -20.35
CA TYR A 134 12.38 -12.62 -21.33
C TYR A 134 11.79 -11.37 -20.67
N SER A 135 10.82 -11.54 -19.77
CA SER A 135 10.12 -10.43 -19.12
C SER A 135 11.06 -9.56 -18.28
N PHE A 136 11.98 -10.18 -17.53
CA PHE A 136 12.94 -9.46 -16.70
C PHE A 136 14.03 -8.78 -17.53
N GLU A 137 14.55 -9.44 -18.56
CA GLU A 137 15.48 -8.82 -19.51
C GLU A 137 14.83 -7.65 -20.25
N ARG A 138 13.54 -7.75 -20.59
CA ARG A 138 12.77 -6.66 -21.19
C ARG A 138 12.65 -5.45 -20.26
N VAL A 139 12.41 -5.65 -18.96
CA VAL A 139 12.40 -4.57 -17.95
C VAL A 139 13.77 -3.90 -17.85
N LEU A 140 14.86 -4.67 -17.93
CA LEU A 140 16.23 -4.16 -17.88
C LEU A 140 16.70 -3.52 -19.20
N ASN A 141 16.04 -3.82 -20.32
CA ASN A 141 16.45 -3.32 -21.64
C ASN A 141 16.32 -1.78 -21.71
N PRO A 142 17.40 -1.04 -22.02
CA PRO A 142 17.37 0.42 -22.12
C PRO A 142 16.36 0.94 -23.15
N GLU A 143 16.07 0.18 -24.21
CA GLU A 143 15.08 0.54 -25.21
C GLU A 143 13.65 0.54 -24.67
N THR A 144 13.35 -0.33 -23.69
CA THR A 144 12.06 -0.39 -23.00
C THR A 144 11.82 0.84 -22.11
N ARG A 145 12.89 1.44 -21.58
CA ARG A 145 12.84 2.60 -20.68
C ARG A 145 11.93 2.37 -19.47
N SER A 146 11.97 1.17 -18.90
CA SER A 146 11.15 0.84 -17.75
C SER A 146 11.49 1.74 -16.55
N PRO A 147 10.49 2.38 -15.92
CA PRO A 147 10.70 3.18 -14.71
C PRO A 147 11.10 2.32 -13.49
N LYS A 148 11.01 1.00 -13.61
CA LYS A 148 11.29 0.04 -12.53
C LYS A 148 12.47 -0.90 -12.83
N ALA A 149 13.29 -0.59 -13.85
CA ALA A 149 14.50 -1.36 -14.15
C ALA A 149 15.45 -1.49 -12.95
N TRP A 150 15.46 -0.51 -12.06
CA TRP A 150 16.26 -0.49 -10.84
C TRP A 150 15.97 -1.68 -9.90
N MET A 151 14.75 -2.25 -9.90
CA MET A 151 14.40 -3.42 -9.08
C MET A 151 15.21 -4.67 -9.41
N LEU A 152 15.71 -4.76 -10.64
CA LEU A 152 16.52 -5.88 -11.12
C LEU A 152 18.00 -5.51 -11.32
N SER A 153 18.41 -4.28 -11.01
CA SER A 153 19.80 -3.83 -11.20
C SER A 153 20.83 -4.59 -10.37
N ILE A 154 20.39 -5.20 -9.25
CA ILE A 154 21.19 -6.04 -8.37
C ILE A 154 21.53 -7.42 -8.97
N VAL A 155 20.82 -7.84 -10.03
CA VAL A 155 21.03 -9.15 -10.66
C VAL A 155 22.39 -9.17 -11.39
N VAL A 156 23.15 -10.24 -11.22
CA VAL A 156 24.46 -10.41 -11.87
C VAL A 156 24.31 -10.26 -13.37
N GLY A 157 25.12 -9.39 -13.96
CA GLY A 157 25.12 -9.11 -15.40
C GLY A 157 24.08 -8.08 -15.85
N ALA A 158 23.19 -7.57 -14.99
CA ALA A 158 22.20 -6.56 -15.34
C ALA A 158 22.84 -5.29 -15.92
N GLN A 159 23.89 -4.76 -15.28
CA GLN A 159 24.61 -3.58 -15.75
C GLN A 159 25.25 -3.80 -17.13
N ALA A 160 25.90 -4.96 -17.33
CA ALA A 160 26.52 -5.29 -18.61
C ALA A 160 25.50 -5.44 -19.75
N PHE A 161 24.30 -5.89 -19.43
CA PHE A 161 23.18 -5.95 -20.37
C PHE A 161 22.65 -4.54 -20.68
N GLN A 162 22.47 -3.70 -19.67
CA GLN A 162 21.97 -2.33 -19.83
C GLN A 162 22.91 -1.42 -20.62
N ASP A 163 24.22 -1.59 -20.47
CA ASP A 163 25.21 -0.79 -21.20
C ASP A 163 25.58 -1.39 -22.59
N GLY A 164 24.94 -2.51 -22.96
CA GLY A 164 25.12 -3.18 -24.26
C GLY A 164 26.40 -3.98 -24.38
N SER A 165 27.14 -4.24 -23.30
CA SER A 165 28.34 -5.09 -23.31
C SER A 165 28.03 -6.58 -23.21
N ALA A 166 26.78 -6.95 -22.88
CA ALA A 166 26.26 -8.31 -22.90
C ALA A 166 24.90 -8.37 -23.64
N ASN A 167 24.61 -9.54 -24.25
CA ASN A 167 23.36 -9.76 -24.98
C ASN A 167 22.26 -10.39 -24.10
N GLU A 168 22.60 -10.82 -22.90
CA GLU A 168 21.70 -11.43 -21.90
C GLU A 168 22.16 -11.10 -20.49
N VAL A 169 21.23 -11.25 -19.52
CA VAL A 169 21.53 -11.08 -18.10
C VAL A 169 22.03 -12.41 -17.53
N SER A 170 23.34 -12.53 -17.31
CA SER A 170 23.98 -13.81 -16.94
C SER A 170 23.48 -14.40 -15.63
N GLY A 171 22.97 -13.56 -14.73
CA GLY A 171 22.38 -13.97 -13.46
C GLY A 171 20.95 -14.49 -13.55
N ILE A 172 20.28 -14.42 -14.73
CA ILE A 172 18.96 -15.01 -14.94
C ILE A 172 19.11 -16.28 -15.75
N ARG A 173 18.97 -17.44 -15.12
CA ARG A 173 19.24 -18.74 -15.72
C ARG A 173 17.97 -19.60 -15.78
N VAL A 174 17.66 -20.08 -16.97
CA VAL A 174 16.65 -21.12 -17.17
C VAL A 174 17.33 -22.46 -16.97
N VAL A 175 17.00 -23.15 -15.86
CA VAL A 175 17.54 -24.50 -15.56
C VAL A 175 16.81 -25.53 -16.39
N ASP A 176 15.47 -25.43 -16.44
CA ASP A 176 14.55 -26.13 -17.32
C ASP A 176 13.26 -25.32 -17.48
N ALA A 177 12.28 -25.84 -18.23
CA ALA A 177 11.04 -25.11 -18.50
C ALA A 177 10.25 -24.72 -17.24
N GLY A 178 10.43 -25.43 -16.13
CA GLY A 178 9.74 -25.21 -14.86
C GLY A 178 10.61 -24.59 -13.77
N THR A 179 11.92 -24.36 -14.03
CA THR A 179 12.87 -23.94 -13.00
C THR A 179 13.66 -22.72 -13.47
N LEU A 180 13.47 -21.59 -12.77
CA LEU A 180 14.20 -20.35 -12.96
C LEU A 180 15.18 -20.13 -11.82
N GLU A 181 16.39 -19.72 -12.11
CA GLU A 181 17.39 -19.31 -11.13
C GLU A 181 17.81 -17.85 -11.35
N ILE A 182 17.85 -17.08 -10.25
CA ILE A 182 18.30 -15.67 -10.28
C ILE A 182 19.45 -15.51 -9.30
N GLU A 183 20.60 -15.01 -9.79
CA GLU A 183 21.78 -14.71 -9.00
C GLU A 183 21.94 -13.21 -8.78
N LEU A 184 22.02 -12.80 -7.52
CA LEU A 184 22.23 -11.42 -7.10
C LEU A 184 23.72 -11.17 -6.85
N ALA A 185 24.20 -9.95 -7.12
CA ALA A 185 25.57 -9.54 -6.83
C ALA A 185 25.87 -9.56 -5.32
N GLU A 186 24.87 -9.23 -4.52
CA GLU A 186 24.90 -9.26 -3.05
C GLU A 186 23.54 -9.71 -2.50
N PRO A 187 23.45 -10.19 -1.27
CA PRO A 187 22.17 -10.60 -0.69
C PRO A 187 21.24 -9.39 -0.56
N LEU A 188 19.97 -9.60 -0.90
CA LEU A 188 18.92 -8.56 -0.84
C LEU A 188 17.60 -9.17 -0.35
N ALA A 189 17.31 -9.03 0.94
CA ALA A 189 16.08 -9.56 1.55
C ALA A 189 14.80 -8.96 0.95
N PRO A 190 14.71 -7.65 0.62
CA PRO A 190 13.56 -7.06 -0.05
C PRO A 190 13.27 -7.61 -1.45
N PHE A 191 14.17 -8.41 -2.04
CA PHE A 191 14.02 -8.92 -3.40
C PHE A 191 12.73 -9.72 -3.60
N LYS A 192 12.30 -10.49 -2.59
CA LYS A 192 11.00 -11.18 -2.61
C LYS A 192 9.84 -10.19 -2.79
N ALA A 193 9.86 -9.07 -2.06
CA ALA A 193 8.84 -8.04 -2.14
C ALA A 193 8.87 -7.32 -3.50
N MET A 194 10.07 -7.06 -4.03
CA MET A 194 10.23 -6.48 -5.36
C MET A 194 9.67 -7.40 -6.45
N LEU A 195 9.87 -8.74 -6.33
CA LEU A 195 9.33 -9.72 -7.28
C LEU A 195 7.79 -9.87 -7.23
N ALA A 196 7.13 -9.32 -6.21
CA ALA A 196 5.67 -9.23 -6.15
C ALA A 196 5.12 -7.98 -6.85
N SER A 197 5.99 -7.09 -7.33
CA SER A 197 5.58 -5.91 -8.09
C SER A 197 4.96 -6.29 -9.43
N ILE A 198 3.85 -5.65 -9.78
CA ILE A 198 3.19 -5.80 -11.09
C ILE A 198 4.10 -5.45 -12.27
N ASN A 199 5.13 -4.65 -12.03
CA ASN A 199 6.12 -4.29 -13.06
C ASN A 199 7.04 -5.47 -13.44
N LEU A 200 7.12 -6.48 -12.59
CA LEU A 200 7.88 -7.71 -12.81
C LEU A 200 6.97 -8.91 -13.16
N ALA A 201 5.75 -8.62 -13.61
CA ALA A 201 4.84 -9.65 -14.09
C ALA A 201 5.34 -10.29 -15.40
N VAL A 202 5.00 -11.58 -15.58
CA VAL A 202 5.38 -12.34 -16.76
C VAL A 202 4.47 -12.03 -17.95
N VAL A 203 5.07 -11.91 -19.13
CA VAL A 203 4.38 -11.67 -20.41
C VAL A 203 4.92 -12.59 -21.51
N PRO A 204 4.08 -13.04 -22.46
CA PRO A 204 4.53 -13.88 -23.58
C PRO A 204 5.23 -13.05 -24.65
N GLN A 205 6.48 -13.42 -24.99
CA GLN A 205 7.30 -12.71 -25.98
C GLN A 205 6.57 -12.52 -27.31
N GLU A 206 5.92 -13.56 -27.81
CA GLU A 206 5.22 -13.55 -29.09
C GLU A 206 4.11 -12.51 -29.18
N GLU A 207 3.43 -12.20 -28.06
CA GLU A 207 2.40 -11.17 -28.04
C GLU A 207 3.01 -9.76 -27.93
N VAL A 208 4.10 -9.62 -27.17
CA VAL A 208 4.85 -8.35 -27.14
C VAL A 208 5.40 -8.00 -28.52
N GLU A 209 6.01 -8.96 -29.21
CA GLU A 209 6.54 -8.77 -30.58
C GLU A 209 5.43 -8.49 -31.61
N LYS A 210 4.28 -9.15 -31.48
CA LYS A 210 3.12 -8.96 -32.35
C LYS A 210 2.54 -7.56 -32.27
N TRP A 211 2.43 -7.01 -31.07
CA TRP A 211 1.78 -5.73 -30.82
C TRP A 211 2.76 -4.55 -30.73
N GLY A 212 4.03 -4.79 -30.44
CA GLY A 212 5.05 -3.75 -30.33
C GLY A 212 4.66 -2.65 -29.36
N GLU A 213 4.62 -1.40 -29.81
CA GLU A 213 4.26 -0.24 -28.99
C GLU A 213 2.80 -0.28 -28.49
N ASP A 214 1.92 -1.01 -29.17
CA ASP A 214 0.50 -1.15 -28.82
C ASP A 214 0.26 -2.31 -27.83
N PHE A 215 1.30 -3.03 -27.38
CA PHE A 215 1.15 -4.17 -26.47
C PHE A 215 0.37 -3.82 -25.21
N GLY A 216 0.63 -2.65 -24.62
CA GLY A 216 -0.05 -2.23 -23.39
C GLY A 216 -1.57 -2.02 -23.51
N GLN A 217 -2.08 -1.84 -24.74
CA GLN A 217 -3.52 -1.77 -25.04
C GLN A 217 -4.09 -3.12 -25.53
N ASN A 218 -3.23 -4.12 -25.70
CA ASN A 218 -3.57 -5.46 -26.14
C ASN A 218 -2.90 -6.52 -25.24
N VAL A 219 -2.74 -6.20 -23.96
CA VAL A 219 -1.96 -7.03 -23.04
C VAL A 219 -2.52 -8.44 -22.94
N VAL A 220 -1.62 -9.41 -23.10
CA VAL A 220 -1.80 -10.81 -22.76
C VAL A 220 -0.86 -11.10 -21.59
N ALA A 221 -1.39 -11.58 -20.50
CA ALA A 221 -0.64 -11.85 -19.27
C ALA A 221 -1.24 -13.08 -18.55
N ALA A 222 -1.07 -13.20 -17.23
CA ALA A 222 -1.35 -14.41 -16.49
C ALA A 222 -2.28 -14.20 -15.27
N GLY A 223 -2.87 -13.02 -15.13
CA GLY A 223 -3.75 -12.69 -13.99
C GLY A 223 -5.13 -13.33 -14.03
N PRO A 224 -5.96 -13.14 -12.99
CA PRO A 224 -7.29 -13.74 -12.87
C PRO A 224 -8.30 -13.25 -13.93
N PHE A 225 -8.06 -12.08 -14.52
CA PHE A 225 -8.88 -11.53 -15.58
C PHE A 225 -8.03 -11.23 -16.80
N SER A 226 -8.61 -11.30 -17.98
CA SER A 226 -8.03 -10.90 -19.26
C SER A 226 -8.57 -9.55 -19.70
N LEU A 227 -7.80 -8.78 -20.47
CA LEU A 227 -8.25 -7.53 -21.06
C LEU A 227 -9.42 -7.78 -22.02
N GLY A 228 -10.53 -7.10 -21.78
CA GLY A 228 -11.71 -7.09 -22.62
C GLY A 228 -11.81 -5.82 -23.46
N GLU A 229 -13.00 -5.23 -23.49
CA GLU A 229 -13.25 -3.99 -24.23
C GLU A 229 -12.60 -2.79 -23.53
N TRP A 230 -11.90 -1.95 -24.29
CA TRP A 230 -11.32 -0.70 -23.81
C TRP A 230 -11.85 0.47 -24.65
N ASN A 231 -12.74 1.25 -24.07
CA ASN A 231 -13.30 2.44 -24.65
C ASN A 231 -12.51 3.66 -24.21
N LEU A 232 -11.65 4.20 -25.09
CA LEU A 232 -10.72 5.28 -24.77
C LEU A 232 -11.43 6.46 -24.09
N ASN A 233 -10.90 6.93 -22.98
CA ASN A 233 -11.41 8.01 -22.13
C ASN A 233 -12.81 7.75 -21.54
N GLN A 234 -13.29 6.50 -21.50
CA GLN A 234 -14.60 6.14 -20.95
C GLN A 234 -14.50 5.04 -19.89
N ASP A 235 -14.09 3.85 -20.31
CA ASP A 235 -14.01 2.68 -19.44
C ASP A 235 -13.11 1.59 -20.03
N VAL A 236 -12.74 0.64 -19.18
CA VAL A 236 -12.11 -0.62 -19.57
C VAL A 236 -12.78 -1.78 -18.82
N THR A 237 -13.04 -2.86 -19.53
CA THR A 237 -13.63 -4.09 -18.98
C THR A 237 -12.60 -5.21 -18.99
N LEU A 238 -12.51 -5.93 -17.89
CA LEU A 238 -11.70 -7.13 -17.71
C LEU A 238 -12.64 -8.33 -17.62
N ASN A 239 -12.42 -9.35 -18.45
CA ASN A 239 -13.22 -10.57 -18.45
C ASN A 239 -12.57 -11.66 -17.58
N SER A 240 -13.34 -12.46 -16.86
CA SER A 240 -12.80 -13.57 -16.08
C SER A 240 -11.99 -14.52 -16.95
N PHE A 241 -10.87 -15.02 -16.42
CA PHE A 241 -10.04 -16.02 -17.06
C PHE A 241 -10.34 -17.40 -16.47
N ASP A 242 -11.00 -18.27 -17.25
CA ASP A 242 -11.49 -19.56 -16.78
C ASP A 242 -10.35 -20.53 -16.38
N ASP A 243 -9.22 -20.45 -17.09
CA ASP A 243 -8.03 -21.29 -16.88
C ASP A 243 -7.02 -20.69 -15.87
N TYR A 244 -7.44 -19.69 -15.08
CA TYR A 244 -6.54 -19.09 -14.09
C TYR A 244 -6.08 -20.14 -13.07
N TRP A 245 -4.79 -20.20 -12.81
CA TRP A 245 -4.16 -21.26 -11.99
C TRP A 245 -4.74 -21.38 -10.56
N ASN A 246 -5.19 -20.26 -9.97
CA ASN A 246 -5.78 -20.21 -8.63
C ASN A 246 -7.32 -20.30 -8.67
N GLY A 247 -7.87 -20.87 -9.74
CA GLY A 247 -9.30 -21.05 -9.99
C GLY A 247 -9.97 -19.82 -10.61
N ARG A 248 -10.99 -20.04 -11.41
CA ARG A 248 -11.77 -19.00 -12.08
C ARG A 248 -12.28 -17.96 -11.07
N PRO A 249 -12.23 -16.64 -11.38
CA PRO A 249 -12.91 -15.61 -10.60
C PRO A 249 -14.41 -15.87 -10.45
N TYR A 250 -15.01 -15.44 -9.36
CA TYR A 250 -16.46 -15.56 -9.18
C TYR A 250 -17.24 -14.66 -10.15
N LEU A 251 -16.73 -13.46 -10.42
CA LEU A 251 -17.32 -12.51 -11.36
C LEU A 251 -17.12 -12.98 -12.81
N ASP A 252 -18.02 -12.57 -13.70
CA ASP A 252 -17.83 -12.70 -15.14
C ASP A 252 -16.92 -11.62 -15.69
N ALA A 253 -17.00 -10.41 -15.12
CA ALA A 253 -16.18 -9.28 -15.52
C ALA A 253 -16.03 -8.24 -14.40
N VAL A 254 -15.03 -7.39 -14.53
CA VAL A 254 -14.86 -6.14 -13.77
C VAL A 254 -14.74 -5.00 -14.78
N SER A 255 -15.53 -3.94 -14.61
CA SER A 255 -15.46 -2.75 -15.45
C SER A 255 -14.94 -1.57 -14.64
N PHE A 256 -14.01 -0.78 -15.18
CA PHE A 256 -13.50 0.43 -14.55
C PHE A 256 -13.86 1.64 -15.40
N ARG A 257 -14.63 2.56 -14.84
CA ARG A 257 -15.00 3.81 -15.49
C ARG A 257 -14.00 4.91 -15.17
N PHE A 258 -13.69 5.75 -16.14
CA PHE A 258 -12.75 6.86 -15.97
C PHE A 258 -13.48 8.11 -15.50
N ILE A 259 -13.42 8.38 -14.19
CA ILE A 259 -14.16 9.48 -13.56
C ILE A 259 -13.22 10.23 -12.61
N GLY A 260 -12.72 11.38 -13.06
CA GLY A 260 -11.76 12.20 -12.30
C GLY A 260 -12.39 12.97 -11.12
N ASP A 261 -13.64 13.41 -11.26
CA ASP A 261 -14.32 14.21 -10.22
C ASP A 261 -14.95 13.33 -9.13
N GLU A 262 -14.56 13.55 -7.89
CA GLU A 262 -14.98 12.75 -6.72
C GLU A 262 -16.50 12.84 -6.47
N ASN A 263 -17.11 14.00 -6.66
CA ASN A 263 -18.55 14.17 -6.45
C ASN A 263 -19.35 13.46 -7.55
N THR A 264 -18.82 13.45 -8.78
CA THR A 264 -19.40 12.69 -9.88
C THR A 264 -19.40 11.20 -9.57
N ARG A 265 -18.32 10.65 -8.97
CA ARG A 265 -18.28 9.24 -8.53
C ARG A 265 -19.41 8.92 -7.56
N ILE A 266 -19.69 9.80 -6.59
CA ILE A 266 -20.78 9.60 -5.63
C ILE A 266 -22.15 9.63 -6.33
N VAL A 267 -22.36 10.53 -7.28
CA VAL A 267 -23.59 10.58 -8.08
C VAL A 267 -23.77 9.30 -8.92
N GLU A 268 -22.69 8.77 -9.49
CA GLU A 268 -22.69 7.51 -10.24
C GLU A 268 -22.97 6.29 -9.35
N LEU A 269 -22.41 6.27 -8.13
CA LEU A 269 -22.68 5.25 -7.11
C LEU A 269 -24.17 5.26 -6.71
N ASP A 270 -24.73 6.45 -6.42
CA ASP A 270 -26.14 6.62 -6.06
C ASP A 270 -27.09 6.20 -7.16
N ALA A 271 -26.67 6.38 -8.40
CA ALA A 271 -27.43 5.98 -9.58
C ALA A 271 -27.27 4.49 -9.93
N GLY A 272 -26.48 3.72 -9.17
CA GLY A 272 -26.19 2.30 -9.42
C GLY A 272 -25.36 2.07 -10.69
N ARG A 273 -24.59 3.06 -11.13
CA ARG A 273 -23.67 2.95 -12.28
C ARG A 273 -22.22 2.73 -11.86
N LEU A 274 -21.91 2.87 -10.57
CA LEU A 274 -20.74 2.36 -9.90
C LEU A 274 -21.15 1.44 -8.76
N ASP A 275 -20.38 0.43 -8.50
CA ASP A 275 -20.50 -0.46 -7.35
C ASP A 275 -19.57 -0.05 -6.20
N MET A 276 -18.56 0.74 -6.50
CA MET A 276 -17.53 1.15 -5.53
C MET A 276 -17.07 2.57 -5.79
N ALA A 277 -16.75 3.29 -4.72
CA ALA A 277 -16.15 4.63 -4.80
C ALA A 277 -15.33 4.93 -3.54
N TRP A 278 -14.30 5.78 -3.67
CA TRP A 278 -13.73 6.44 -2.50
C TRP A 278 -14.76 7.38 -1.87
N VAL A 279 -14.77 7.41 -0.55
CA VAL A 279 -15.64 8.33 0.18
C VAL A 279 -14.93 9.68 0.29
N PRO A 280 -15.31 10.75 -0.43
CA PRO A 280 -14.72 12.07 -0.27
C PRO A 280 -14.99 12.65 1.13
N PRO A 281 -14.13 13.50 1.71
CA PRO A 281 -14.34 14.10 3.03
C PRO A 281 -15.72 14.73 3.20
N ALA A 282 -16.20 15.43 2.19
CA ALA A 282 -17.51 16.09 2.20
C ALA A 282 -18.71 15.12 2.33
N HIS A 283 -18.52 13.84 2.04
CA HIS A 283 -19.56 12.81 2.08
C HIS A 283 -19.41 11.85 3.27
N TRP A 284 -18.39 12.04 4.11
CA TRP A 284 -18.08 11.15 5.23
C TRP A 284 -19.24 10.95 6.20
N GLU A 285 -19.84 12.06 6.68
CA GLU A 285 -20.97 12.01 7.61
C GLU A 285 -22.12 11.16 7.06
N ARG A 286 -22.42 11.32 5.79
CA ARG A 286 -23.46 10.55 5.09
C ARG A 286 -23.16 9.05 5.14
N PHE A 287 -22.02 8.62 4.62
CA PHE A 287 -21.72 7.19 4.48
C PHE A 287 -21.46 6.50 5.82
N SER A 288 -20.89 7.20 6.81
CA SER A 288 -20.62 6.66 8.14
C SER A 288 -21.88 6.48 8.99
N THR A 289 -22.97 7.21 8.67
CA THR A 289 -24.24 7.15 9.44
C THR A 289 -25.36 6.42 8.69
N ASP A 290 -25.28 6.28 7.39
CA ASP A 290 -26.28 5.60 6.57
C ASP A 290 -26.34 4.11 6.93
N PRO A 291 -27.49 3.55 7.32
CA PRO A 291 -27.60 2.16 7.73
C PRO A 291 -27.29 1.15 6.62
N VAL A 292 -27.36 1.55 5.34
CA VAL A 292 -27.06 0.71 4.19
C VAL A 292 -25.55 0.65 3.91
N TYR A 293 -24.88 1.80 3.96
CA TYR A 293 -23.48 1.93 3.53
C TYR A 293 -22.47 1.79 4.66
N LYS A 294 -22.83 2.12 5.91
CA LYS A 294 -21.87 2.05 7.03
C LYS A 294 -21.24 0.65 7.22
N GLU A 295 -21.98 -0.42 6.91
CA GLU A 295 -21.49 -1.81 6.99
C GLU A 295 -20.72 -2.24 5.73
N LYS A 296 -20.66 -1.34 4.73
CA LYS A 296 -19.97 -1.52 3.43
C LYS A 296 -18.81 -0.55 3.25
N LEU A 297 -18.43 0.15 4.32
CA LEU A 297 -17.21 0.92 4.35
C LEU A 297 -16.03 -0.02 4.53
N GLY A 298 -15.10 0.05 3.60
CA GLY A 298 -13.82 -0.61 3.68
C GLY A 298 -12.74 0.38 4.11
N TRP A 299 -11.85 -0.04 5.00
CA TRP A 299 -10.75 0.78 5.53
C TRP A 299 -9.44 0.12 5.18
N ALA A 300 -8.52 0.88 4.59
CA ALA A 300 -7.14 0.49 4.41
C ALA A 300 -6.21 1.52 5.04
N GLU A 301 -5.49 1.12 6.09
CA GLU A 301 -4.30 1.83 6.52
C GLU A 301 -3.24 1.61 5.47
N THR A 302 -2.95 2.66 4.69
CA THR A 302 -2.09 2.53 3.53
C THR A 302 -0.62 2.61 3.89
N PHE A 303 0.24 2.02 3.08
CA PHE A 303 1.69 2.18 3.19
C PHE A 303 2.11 3.55 2.65
N HIS A 304 1.55 4.58 3.26
CA HIS A 304 1.70 5.98 2.89
C HIS A 304 1.92 6.84 4.14
N THR A 305 3.02 7.59 4.15
CA THR A 305 3.34 8.54 5.21
C THR A 305 3.53 9.93 4.63
N ASP A 306 2.81 10.91 5.20
CA ASP A 306 3.01 12.34 4.94
C ASP A 306 3.97 12.92 5.98
N PHE A 307 4.85 13.80 5.55
CA PHE A 307 5.85 14.44 6.40
C PHE A 307 6.33 15.78 5.85
N ILE A 308 7.01 16.55 6.68
CA ILE A 308 7.78 17.72 6.24
C ILE A 308 9.25 17.30 6.13
N ALA A 309 9.81 17.33 4.95
CA ALA A 309 11.24 17.20 4.74
C ALA A 309 11.95 18.48 5.17
N VAL A 310 13.00 18.32 5.98
CA VAL A 310 13.87 19.40 6.41
C VAL A 310 15.15 19.34 5.60
N ASN A 311 15.51 20.39 4.91
CA ASN A 311 16.80 20.43 4.21
C ASN A 311 17.95 20.60 5.21
N LEU A 312 18.70 19.52 5.46
CA LEU A 312 19.76 19.52 6.46
C LEU A 312 21.01 20.30 6.03
N ASP A 313 21.13 20.70 4.77
CA ASP A 313 22.17 21.61 4.29
C ASP A 313 21.84 23.09 4.59
N ARG A 314 20.65 23.37 5.16
CA ARG A 314 20.16 24.73 5.41
C ARG A 314 20.01 25.05 6.88
N GLU A 315 20.62 26.17 7.30
CA GLU A 315 20.46 26.70 8.65
C GLU A 315 19.13 27.46 8.81
N PRO A 316 18.53 27.48 10.00
CA PRO A 316 19.03 26.93 11.27
C PRO A 316 18.58 25.48 11.54
N PHE A 317 17.72 24.91 10.69
CA PHE A 317 17.14 23.57 10.93
C PHE A 317 18.16 22.46 10.67
N GLY A 318 19.10 22.63 9.74
CA GLY A 318 19.99 21.59 9.29
C GLY A 318 20.86 20.99 10.39
N THR A 319 21.56 21.85 11.14
CA THR A 319 22.50 21.41 12.21
C THR A 319 21.85 21.30 13.58
N ASN A 320 20.57 21.68 13.74
CA ASN A 320 19.93 21.79 15.05
C ASN A 320 18.75 20.80 15.23
N ALA A 321 19.08 19.57 15.67
CA ALA A 321 18.07 18.53 15.94
C ALA A 321 17.03 18.98 16.98
N LYS A 322 17.43 19.73 18.02
CA LYS A 322 16.50 20.24 19.04
C LYS A 322 15.47 21.20 18.45
N LEU A 323 15.86 21.99 17.45
CA LEU A 323 14.93 22.84 16.74
C LEU A 323 13.90 22.01 15.96
N ARG A 324 14.32 20.94 15.29
CA ARG A 324 13.42 20.02 14.59
C ARG A 324 12.47 19.29 15.55
N GLN A 325 12.99 18.85 16.70
CA GLN A 325 12.18 18.28 17.77
C GLN A 325 11.16 19.29 18.33
N ALA A 326 11.56 20.56 18.53
CA ALA A 326 10.65 21.62 18.96
C ALA A 326 9.51 21.81 17.97
N VAL A 327 9.80 21.79 16.66
CA VAL A 327 8.77 21.82 15.61
C VAL A 327 7.78 20.68 15.79
N ARG A 328 8.26 19.45 15.98
CA ARG A 328 7.37 18.28 16.13
C ARG A 328 6.48 18.36 17.36
N TYR A 329 6.99 18.81 18.52
CA TYR A 329 6.19 19.01 19.73
C TYR A 329 5.17 20.15 19.59
N ALA A 330 5.43 21.15 18.75
CA ALA A 330 4.51 22.27 18.55
C ALA A 330 3.29 21.93 17.69
N LEU A 331 3.33 20.83 16.93
CA LEU A 331 2.24 20.46 16.02
C LEU A 331 1.01 19.99 16.80
N ASP A 332 -0.12 20.60 16.52
CA ASP A 332 -1.44 20.14 16.95
C ASP A 332 -1.92 19.01 16.01
N LEU A 333 -1.44 17.81 16.29
CA LEU A 333 -1.75 16.64 15.47
C LEU A 333 -3.22 16.25 15.53
N ASP A 334 -3.88 16.48 16.68
CA ASP A 334 -5.31 16.22 16.81
C ASP A 334 -6.13 17.12 15.89
N ALA A 335 -5.75 18.40 15.78
CA ALA A 335 -6.37 19.32 14.81
C ALA A 335 -6.11 18.91 13.37
N ILE A 336 -4.91 18.41 13.07
CA ILE A 336 -4.53 17.89 11.75
C ILE A 336 -5.42 16.69 11.42
N ILE A 337 -5.50 15.67 12.28
CA ILE A 337 -6.32 14.47 12.09
C ILE A 337 -7.81 14.83 11.98
N ALA A 338 -8.30 15.74 12.84
CA ALA A 338 -9.69 16.20 12.76
C ALA A 338 -10.01 16.85 11.42
N SER A 339 -9.07 17.60 10.83
CA SER A 339 -9.25 18.20 9.51
C SER A 339 -9.36 17.16 8.38
N LEU A 340 -8.77 15.98 8.57
CA LEU A 340 -8.79 14.85 7.66
C LEU A 340 -9.98 13.90 7.88
N GLN A 341 -10.82 14.16 8.88
CA GLN A 341 -12.07 13.43 9.15
C GLN A 341 -11.89 11.90 9.24
N GLY A 342 -10.90 11.43 10.00
CA GLY A 342 -10.65 10.00 10.22
C GLY A 342 -9.96 9.29 9.06
N ARG A 343 -9.36 10.02 8.12
CA ARG A 343 -8.64 9.46 6.97
C ARG A 343 -7.15 9.41 7.15
N ALA A 344 -6.70 9.56 8.36
CA ALA A 344 -5.31 9.40 8.72
C ALA A 344 -5.18 9.11 10.21
N ASN A 345 -4.12 8.41 10.56
CA ASN A 345 -3.59 8.30 11.90
C ASN A 345 -2.39 9.23 12.06
N VAL A 346 -2.08 9.61 13.29
CA VAL A 346 -0.84 10.34 13.58
C VAL A 346 0.35 9.46 13.23
N ALA A 347 1.25 9.97 12.39
CA ALA A 347 2.49 9.28 12.10
C ALA A 347 3.45 9.41 13.27
N GLN A 348 3.84 8.27 13.84
CA GLN A 348 4.82 8.19 14.92
C GLN A 348 6.26 8.05 14.41
N GLY A 349 6.44 7.73 13.13
CA GLY A 349 7.71 7.60 12.42
C GLY A 349 7.52 7.66 10.92
N LEU A 350 8.53 7.26 10.17
CA LEU A 350 8.41 7.13 8.72
C LEU A 350 7.65 5.88 8.30
N LEU A 351 7.81 4.79 9.05
CA LEU A 351 7.23 3.50 8.70
C LEU A 351 5.75 3.45 9.06
N PRO A 352 4.83 3.17 8.12
CA PRO A 352 3.42 3.03 8.42
C PRO A 352 3.09 1.67 9.05
N PRO A 353 1.94 1.55 9.75
CA PRO A 353 1.47 0.30 10.33
C PRO A 353 1.37 -0.84 9.32
N GLY A 354 1.73 -2.06 9.74
CA GLY A 354 1.60 -3.27 8.94
C GLY A 354 2.84 -3.68 8.17
N LEU A 355 3.88 -2.85 8.11
CA LEU A 355 5.18 -3.23 7.58
C LEU A 355 6.07 -3.85 8.66
N LEU A 356 6.99 -4.73 8.24
CA LEU A 356 7.96 -5.37 9.12
C LEU A 356 8.75 -4.32 9.92
N GLY A 357 8.88 -4.51 11.23
CA GLY A 357 9.62 -3.59 12.10
C GLY A 357 8.80 -2.40 12.61
N TYR A 358 7.56 -2.19 12.11
CA TYR A 358 6.67 -1.21 12.74
C TYR A 358 6.41 -1.59 14.20
N ASP A 359 6.62 -0.65 15.09
CA ASP A 359 6.39 -0.81 16.53
C ASP A 359 5.53 0.34 17.04
N GLU A 360 4.33 0.02 17.46
CA GLU A 360 3.36 0.99 17.95
C GLU A 360 3.81 1.67 19.26
N ASP A 361 4.61 0.96 20.06
CA ASP A 361 5.08 1.42 21.38
C ASP A 361 6.46 2.12 21.34
N ALA A 362 7.26 1.88 20.30
CA ALA A 362 8.69 2.24 20.29
C ALA A 362 8.96 3.65 19.75
N VAL A 363 8.00 4.28 19.08
CA VAL A 363 8.32 5.40 18.23
C VAL A 363 8.11 6.76 18.90
N LEU A 364 8.49 7.80 18.20
CA LEU A 364 8.42 9.21 18.54
C LEU A 364 7.34 9.52 19.58
N ASN A 365 7.63 9.32 20.83
CA ASN A 365 6.72 9.78 21.89
C ASN A 365 6.80 11.32 22.00
N TYR A 366 6.44 11.98 20.87
CA TYR A 366 6.34 13.43 20.77
C TYR A 366 4.87 13.86 20.70
N PRO A 367 4.10 13.77 21.81
CA PRO A 367 2.75 14.30 21.83
C PRO A 367 2.80 15.82 21.63
N THR A 368 1.75 16.41 21.11
CA THR A 368 1.60 17.87 21.08
C THR A 368 1.83 18.43 22.49
N ASN A 369 2.87 19.22 22.65
CA ASN A 369 3.26 19.82 23.93
C ASN A 369 4.02 21.13 23.72
N LEU A 370 3.30 22.24 23.79
CA LEU A 370 3.86 23.57 23.56
C LEU A 370 4.93 23.95 24.60
N GLU A 371 4.80 23.51 25.85
CA GLU A 371 5.81 23.77 26.90
C GLU A 371 7.14 23.08 26.57
N SER A 372 7.08 21.81 26.16
CA SER A 372 8.26 21.06 25.71
C SER A 372 8.87 21.69 24.45
N ALA A 373 8.03 22.12 23.51
CA ALA A 373 8.49 22.81 22.30
C ALA A 373 9.25 24.11 22.66
N GLN A 374 8.71 24.94 23.55
CA GLN A 374 9.35 26.18 23.99
C GLN A 374 10.65 25.91 24.77
N ALA A 375 10.70 24.87 25.60
CA ALA A 375 11.93 24.46 26.28
C ALA A 375 13.03 24.06 25.28
N LEU A 376 12.69 23.25 24.29
CA LEU A 376 13.62 22.86 23.22
C LEU A 376 14.05 24.05 22.35
N MET A 377 13.16 25.01 22.08
CA MET A 377 13.53 26.26 21.42
C MET A 377 14.61 27.03 22.20
N ALA A 378 14.47 27.11 23.51
CA ALA A 378 15.47 27.76 24.37
C ALA A 378 16.79 26.98 24.37
N GLU A 379 16.75 25.64 24.46
CA GLU A 379 17.95 24.77 24.37
C GLU A 379 18.62 24.85 23.00
N ALA A 380 17.83 25.03 21.94
CA ALA A 380 18.31 25.25 20.57
C ALA A 380 18.95 26.63 20.35
N GLY A 381 18.84 27.52 21.33
CA GLY A 381 19.36 28.89 21.24
C GLY A 381 18.37 29.93 20.67
N PHE A 382 17.08 29.58 20.57
CA PHE A 382 16.03 30.42 19.96
C PHE A 382 14.86 30.70 20.92
N ALA A 383 15.15 31.01 22.19
CA ALA A 383 14.13 31.29 23.20
C ALA A 383 13.16 32.43 22.80
N ASP A 384 13.60 33.38 21.98
CA ASP A 384 12.81 34.51 21.47
C ASP A 384 12.26 34.26 20.04
N GLY A 385 12.35 33.02 19.55
CA GLY A 385 11.98 32.64 18.20
C GLY A 385 13.14 32.64 17.19
N VAL A 386 12.93 32.02 16.03
CA VAL A 386 13.92 31.93 14.96
C VAL A 386 13.81 33.16 14.05
N PRO A 387 14.91 33.93 13.85
CA PRO A 387 14.88 35.08 12.95
C PRO A 387 14.64 34.67 11.49
N GLY A 388 13.76 35.41 10.81
CA GLY A 388 13.49 35.20 9.39
C GLY A 388 12.14 34.51 9.12
N THR A 389 11.93 34.18 7.86
CA THR A 389 10.76 33.44 7.38
C THR A 389 11.27 32.33 6.47
N PHE A 390 10.78 31.14 6.64
CA PHE A 390 11.23 29.94 5.92
C PHE A 390 10.16 29.47 4.94
N ASP A 391 10.58 29.08 3.76
CA ASP A 391 9.68 28.61 2.74
C ASP A 391 9.30 27.14 2.99
N VAL A 392 7.99 26.84 2.93
CA VAL A 392 7.48 25.49 2.85
C VAL A 392 6.91 25.27 1.46
N ILE A 393 7.66 24.59 0.61
CA ILE A 393 7.20 24.23 -0.75
C ILE A 393 6.30 23.00 -0.72
N LEU A 394 5.32 22.95 -1.62
CA LEU A 394 4.36 21.85 -1.77
C LEU A 394 3.76 21.87 -3.18
N PRO A 395 3.23 20.71 -3.69
CA PRO A 395 2.40 20.72 -4.88
C PRO A 395 1.12 21.56 -4.66
N PRO A 396 0.52 22.14 -5.73
CA PRO A 396 -0.61 23.06 -5.61
C PRO A 396 -1.96 22.36 -5.37
N TRP A 397 -1.98 21.38 -4.45
CA TRP A 397 -3.18 20.62 -4.09
C TRP A 397 -3.92 21.32 -2.95
N GLY A 398 -5.18 21.71 -3.19
CA GLY A 398 -5.91 22.62 -2.31
C GLY A 398 -6.16 22.12 -0.88
N ASN A 399 -6.26 20.82 -0.66
CA ASN A 399 -6.38 20.22 0.66
C ASN A 399 -5.08 20.35 1.50
N LEU A 400 -3.91 20.28 0.87
CA LEU A 400 -2.62 20.40 1.52
C LEU A 400 -2.37 21.82 2.04
N ILE A 401 -2.81 22.83 1.30
CA ILE A 401 -2.67 24.23 1.72
C ILE A 401 -3.37 24.45 3.06
N LYS A 402 -4.60 23.91 3.22
CA LYS A 402 -5.34 24.01 4.49
C LYS A 402 -4.63 23.30 5.64
N LEU A 403 -4.06 22.13 5.38
CA LEU A 403 -3.29 21.39 6.38
C LEU A 403 -2.05 22.21 6.82
N LEU A 404 -1.34 22.80 5.87
CA LEU A 404 -0.15 23.62 6.17
C LEU A 404 -0.49 24.97 6.82
N GLU A 405 -1.71 25.49 6.68
CA GLU A 405 -2.17 26.65 7.46
C GLU A 405 -2.27 26.33 8.97
N ILE A 406 -2.67 25.09 9.33
CA ILE A 406 -2.63 24.63 10.74
C ILE A 406 -1.17 24.55 11.19
N TYR A 407 -0.31 23.93 10.39
CA TYR A 407 1.12 23.83 10.65
C TYR A 407 1.75 25.22 10.85
N GLN A 408 1.46 26.19 9.97
CA GLN A 408 1.93 27.57 10.07
C GLN A 408 1.50 28.26 11.38
N ALA A 409 0.23 28.05 11.78
CA ALA A 409 -0.28 28.60 13.03
C ALA A 409 0.45 28.03 14.25
N ASN A 410 0.68 26.70 14.27
CA ASN A 410 1.39 26.05 15.37
C ASN A 410 2.86 26.53 15.47
N LEU A 411 3.57 26.62 14.38
CA LEU A 411 4.96 27.09 14.38
C LEU A 411 5.10 28.54 14.86
N LYS A 412 4.12 29.36 14.57
CA LYS A 412 4.10 30.75 15.02
C LYS A 412 4.05 30.86 16.53
N GLU A 413 3.42 29.92 17.24
CA GLU A 413 3.35 29.90 18.71
C GLU A 413 4.70 29.69 19.40
N ILE A 414 5.65 29.10 18.67
CA ILE A 414 7.04 28.92 19.11
C ILE A 414 8.01 29.89 18.43
N GLY A 415 7.49 30.93 17.76
CA GLY A 415 8.30 31.98 17.16
C GLY A 415 8.99 31.59 15.85
N ILE A 416 8.49 30.57 15.13
CA ILE A 416 8.95 30.22 13.79
C ILE A 416 7.93 30.73 12.77
N ASN A 417 8.40 31.57 11.82
CA ASN A 417 7.57 32.07 10.74
C ASN A 417 7.83 31.27 9.46
N ILE A 418 6.79 30.75 8.84
CA ILE A 418 6.88 30.07 7.55
C ILE A 418 6.00 30.75 6.51
N GLU A 419 6.37 30.60 5.24
CA GLU A 419 5.58 30.98 4.08
C GLU A 419 5.23 29.73 3.27
N ILE A 420 3.92 29.49 3.07
CA ILE A 420 3.42 28.36 2.29
C ILE A 420 3.54 28.70 0.81
N LYS A 421 4.32 27.91 0.04
CA LYS A 421 4.62 28.15 -1.37
C LYS A 421 4.15 27.02 -2.27
N PRO A 422 2.88 27.05 -2.73
CA PRO A 422 2.43 26.12 -3.76
C PRO A 422 3.29 26.26 -5.01
N THR A 423 3.87 25.13 -5.44
CA THR A 423 4.84 25.07 -6.53
C THR A 423 4.39 23.99 -7.52
N GLU A 424 4.38 24.29 -8.80
CA GLU A 424 4.07 23.31 -9.85
C GLU A 424 4.97 22.08 -9.73
N PHE A 425 4.44 20.90 -10.05
CA PHE A 425 5.07 19.61 -9.72
C PHE A 425 6.50 19.48 -10.29
N GLY A 426 6.76 19.90 -11.53
CA GLY A 426 8.10 19.83 -12.12
C GLY A 426 9.13 20.67 -11.36
N PRO A 427 8.94 22.00 -11.20
CA PRO A 427 9.79 22.86 -10.37
C PRO A 427 9.88 22.43 -8.89
N TYR A 428 8.82 21.84 -8.33
CA TYR A 428 8.83 21.29 -6.99
C TYR A 428 9.81 20.12 -6.88
N MET A 429 9.76 19.16 -7.80
CA MET A 429 10.71 18.03 -7.84
C MET A 429 12.15 18.51 -8.07
N GLU A 430 12.37 19.46 -8.97
CA GLU A 430 13.70 20.03 -9.20
C GLU A 430 14.27 20.68 -7.93
N ALA A 431 13.42 21.38 -7.14
CA ALA A 431 13.83 21.98 -5.89
C ALA A 431 14.23 20.94 -4.84
N LEU A 432 13.48 19.83 -4.73
CA LEU A 432 13.81 18.70 -3.85
C LEU A 432 15.15 18.05 -4.24
N GLU A 433 15.30 17.68 -5.50
CA GLU A 433 16.49 17.01 -6.02
C GLU A 433 17.75 17.84 -5.89
N SER A 434 17.66 19.15 -6.18
CA SER A 434 18.79 20.08 -6.08
C SER A 434 19.05 20.60 -4.67
N GLY A 435 18.13 20.41 -3.71
CA GLY A 435 18.21 20.98 -2.35
C GLY A 435 17.95 22.49 -2.30
N ASN A 436 17.17 23.01 -3.25
CA ASN A 436 16.85 24.45 -3.27
C ASN A 436 15.52 24.75 -2.57
N TYR A 437 15.42 24.38 -1.30
CA TYR A 437 14.27 24.63 -0.42
C TYR A 437 14.72 24.65 1.05
N ASP A 438 13.93 25.21 1.96
CA ASP A 438 14.16 25.17 3.39
C ASP A 438 13.41 23.98 4.02
N LEU A 439 12.09 23.97 3.82
CA LEU A 439 11.15 22.92 4.24
C LEU A 439 10.28 22.52 3.04
N ALA A 440 9.88 21.27 2.96
CA ALA A 440 8.99 20.78 1.92
C ALA A 440 7.95 19.81 2.50
N TRP A 441 6.67 20.01 2.18
CA TRP A 441 5.70 18.94 2.41
C TRP A 441 5.97 17.82 1.41
N MET A 442 6.00 16.62 1.90
CA MET A 442 6.26 15.42 1.12
C MET A 442 5.39 14.26 1.57
N TYR A 443 5.33 13.27 0.73
CA TYR A 443 4.79 11.95 1.08
C TYR A 443 5.69 10.84 0.53
N ARG A 444 5.59 9.67 1.14
CA ARG A 444 6.15 8.44 0.62
C ARG A 444 5.07 7.36 0.55
N VAL A 445 4.90 6.78 -0.62
CA VAL A 445 4.20 5.51 -0.85
C VAL A 445 5.26 4.51 -1.26
N THR A 446 5.25 3.32 -0.67
CA THR A 446 6.25 2.31 -1.05
C THR A 446 5.90 1.66 -2.40
N ASP A 447 6.92 1.28 -3.15
CA ASP A 447 6.78 0.55 -4.41
C ASP A 447 6.57 -0.96 -4.20
N TYR A 448 6.86 -1.47 -3.00
CA TYR A 448 6.73 -2.86 -2.58
C TYR A 448 6.55 -2.94 -1.06
N ALA A 449 5.83 -3.94 -0.59
CA ALA A 449 5.46 -4.10 0.83
C ALA A 449 6.66 -4.55 1.69
N ASP A 450 7.62 -3.64 1.89
CA ASP A 450 8.81 -3.86 2.71
C ASP A 450 9.30 -2.53 3.30
N PRO A 451 9.82 -2.49 4.56
CA PRO A 451 10.36 -1.28 5.18
C PRO A 451 11.50 -0.65 4.39
N ASP A 452 12.25 -1.45 3.62
CA ASP A 452 13.30 -0.96 2.73
C ASP A 452 12.80 0.14 1.79
N GLY A 453 11.55 0.05 1.33
CA GLY A 453 10.92 1.05 0.47
C GLY A 453 10.76 2.43 1.12
N PHE A 454 10.90 2.53 2.44
CA PHE A 454 10.93 3.79 3.19
C PHE A 454 12.35 4.19 3.57
N TYR A 455 13.08 3.31 4.27
CA TYR A 455 14.35 3.68 4.87
C TYR A 455 15.48 3.86 3.87
N PHE A 456 15.64 2.95 2.92
CA PHE A 456 16.75 3.06 1.96
C PHE A 456 16.68 4.34 1.12
N PRO A 457 15.55 4.67 0.45
CA PRO A 457 15.48 5.88 -0.36
C PRO A 457 15.47 7.19 0.46
N LEU A 458 14.95 7.19 1.69
CA LEU A 458 14.79 8.41 2.47
C LEU A 458 15.96 8.67 3.43
N MET A 459 16.61 7.63 3.94
CA MET A 459 17.56 7.75 5.06
C MET A 459 19.00 7.37 4.70
N HIS A 460 19.22 6.54 3.66
CA HIS A 460 20.59 6.12 3.31
C HIS A 460 21.32 7.21 2.53
N SER A 461 22.59 7.47 2.87
CA SER A 461 23.37 8.57 2.28
C SER A 461 23.70 8.38 0.79
N ASP A 462 23.65 7.14 0.27
CA ASP A 462 23.83 6.89 -1.17
C ASP A 462 22.69 7.46 -2.05
N ASN A 463 21.56 7.83 -1.43
CA ASN A 463 20.36 8.31 -2.11
C ASN A 463 20.13 9.82 -2.00
N LEU A 464 21.15 10.61 -1.68
CA LEU A 464 21.03 12.06 -1.54
C LEU A 464 20.45 12.73 -2.81
N GLY A 465 19.48 13.58 -2.62
CA GLY A 465 18.83 14.32 -3.72
C GLY A 465 17.98 13.41 -4.61
N ALA A 466 18.30 13.29 -5.89
CA ALA A 466 17.51 12.54 -6.87
C ALA A 466 17.29 11.05 -6.54
N GLY A 467 18.07 10.47 -5.61
CA GLY A 467 17.87 9.13 -5.10
C GLY A 467 16.70 8.98 -4.12
N GLY A 468 16.14 10.09 -3.63
CA GLY A 468 14.98 10.10 -2.72
C GLY A 468 15.27 10.68 -1.34
N ASN A 469 16.54 10.70 -0.88
CA ASN A 469 16.95 11.32 0.37
C ASN A 469 17.01 12.85 0.19
N TYR A 470 15.83 13.44 0.10
CA TYR A 470 15.70 14.87 -0.13
C TYR A 470 16.08 15.71 1.10
N ALA A 471 15.93 15.17 2.31
CA ALA A 471 16.42 15.81 3.53
C ALA A 471 17.95 15.96 3.56
N ARG A 472 18.68 15.25 2.71
CA ARG A 472 20.15 15.19 2.67
C ARG A 472 20.76 14.68 3.97
N TYR A 473 20.05 13.74 4.57
CA TYR A 473 20.47 13.08 5.80
C TYR A 473 21.64 12.12 5.54
N ALA A 474 22.63 12.13 6.43
CA ALA A 474 23.75 11.21 6.40
C ALA A 474 24.16 10.86 7.83
N ASN A 475 24.12 9.59 8.17
CA ASN A 475 24.55 9.05 9.44
C ASN A 475 25.11 7.64 9.20
N ALA A 476 26.37 7.42 9.52
CA ALA A 476 27.06 6.18 9.20
C ALA A 476 26.46 4.95 9.91
N ASP A 477 25.97 5.11 11.14
CA ASP A 477 25.36 3.99 11.90
C ASP A 477 23.98 3.63 11.27
N VAL A 478 23.23 4.62 10.80
CA VAL A 478 21.96 4.40 10.08
C VAL A 478 22.22 3.74 8.74
N ASP A 479 23.22 4.20 7.98
CA ASP A 479 23.62 3.59 6.70
C ASP A 479 24.00 2.12 6.89
N GLU A 480 24.82 1.80 7.94
CA GLU A 480 25.23 0.44 8.26
C GLU A 480 24.03 -0.45 8.65
N ASN A 481 23.11 0.06 9.48
CA ASN A 481 21.93 -0.69 9.90
C ASN A 481 20.99 -0.98 8.71
N ILE A 482 20.74 0.01 7.85
CA ILE A 482 19.94 -0.17 6.63
C ILE A 482 20.62 -1.18 5.70
N ALA A 483 21.91 -1.04 5.41
CA ALA A 483 22.64 -1.97 4.55
C ALA A 483 22.63 -3.40 5.11
N THR A 484 22.80 -3.56 6.43
CA THR A 484 22.74 -4.85 7.11
C THR A 484 21.35 -5.46 7.04
N ALA A 485 20.29 -4.67 7.30
CA ALA A 485 18.92 -5.13 7.21
C ALA A 485 18.56 -5.60 5.79
N ARG A 486 19.04 -4.91 4.77
CA ARG A 486 18.87 -5.29 3.36
C ARG A 486 19.53 -6.63 3.03
N ALA A 487 20.67 -6.94 3.65
CA ALA A 487 21.40 -8.18 3.42
C ALA A 487 20.93 -9.36 4.29
N THR A 488 20.14 -9.11 5.33
CA THR A 488 19.69 -10.10 6.31
C THR A 488 18.39 -10.76 5.88
N ILE A 489 18.34 -12.10 5.82
CA ILE A 489 17.14 -12.85 5.41
C ILE A 489 16.19 -13.09 6.61
N ASP A 490 16.71 -13.09 7.84
CA ASP A 490 15.91 -13.29 9.05
C ASP A 490 15.06 -12.05 9.36
N ASP A 491 13.73 -12.20 9.30
CA ASP A 491 12.79 -11.09 9.48
C ASP A 491 12.83 -10.48 10.89
N ALA A 492 13.12 -11.27 11.93
CA ALA A 492 13.20 -10.76 13.29
C ALA A 492 14.44 -9.86 13.48
N GLU A 493 15.57 -10.25 12.90
CA GLU A 493 16.79 -9.43 12.92
C GLU A 493 16.65 -8.19 12.03
N ARG A 494 15.98 -8.30 10.88
CA ARG A 494 15.65 -7.14 10.04
C ARG A 494 14.77 -6.13 10.78
N ALA A 495 13.72 -6.61 11.44
CA ALA A 495 12.84 -5.76 12.25
C ALA A 495 13.62 -5.01 13.32
N ARG A 496 14.51 -5.70 14.05
CA ARG A 496 15.37 -5.09 15.08
C ARG A 496 16.27 -3.99 14.51
N LEU A 497 16.89 -4.23 13.35
CA LEU A 497 17.76 -3.25 12.69
C LEU A 497 16.97 -2.00 12.25
N TYR A 498 15.78 -2.17 11.69
CA TYR A 498 14.93 -1.03 11.32
C TYR A 498 14.39 -0.27 12.54
N GLN A 499 14.13 -0.94 13.66
CA GLN A 499 13.79 -0.28 14.93
C GLN A 499 14.97 0.57 15.47
N GLU A 500 16.22 0.14 15.28
CA GLU A 500 17.39 0.95 15.60
C GLU A 500 17.50 2.18 14.68
N VAL A 501 17.15 2.04 13.40
CA VAL A 501 17.04 3.19 12.47
C VAL A 501 15.96 4.16 12.94
N ASP A 502 14.79 3.66 13.37
CA ASP A 502 13.71 4.50 13.92
C ASP A 502 14.12 5.24 15.20
N ALA A 503 14.87 4.59 16.08
CA ALA A 503 15.37 5.24 17.28
C ALA A 503 16.29 6.43 16.94
N GLN A 504 17.19 6.27 15.98
CA GLN A 504 18.07 7.35 15.51
C GLN A 504 17.27 8.42 14.72
N PHE A 505 16.31 7.99 13.91
CA PHE A 505 15.39 8.91 13.23
C PHE A 505 14.64 9.81 14.22
N ALA A 506 14.19 9.25 15.35
CA ALA A 506 13.52 10.01 16.40
C ALA A 506 14.42 11.10 17.00
N GLU A 507 15.71 10.83 17.17
CA GLU A 507 16.66 11.81 17.70
C GLU A 507 16.99 12.91 16.69
N ASP A 508 17.16 12.54 15.42
CA ASP A 508 17.66 13.44 14.38
C ASP A 508 16.54 14.21 13.64
N LEU A 509 15.35 13.61 13.47
CA LEU A 509 14.18 14.16 12.78
C LEU A 509 14.51 14.87 11.45
N PRO A 510 15.13 14.19 10.49
CA PRO A 510 15.36 14.78 9.17
C PRO A 510 14.06 14.99 8.39
N TYR A 511 13.05 14.22 8.72
CA TYR A 511 11.67 14.37 8.28
C TYR A 511 10.79 14.52 9.52
N ILE A 512 9.81 15.40 9.48
CA ILE A 512 8.85 15.61 10.57
C ILE A 512 7.57 14.87 10.19
N PRO A 513 7.29 13.68 10.75
CA PRO A 513 6.11 12.90 10.39
C PRO A 513 4.83 13.64 10.76
N LEU A 514 3.83 13.56 9.90
CA LEU A 514 2.51 14.16 10.09
C LEU A 514 1.45 13.06 10.23
N THR A 515 1.22 12.30 9.16
CA THR A 515 0.11 11.36 9.09
C THR A 515 0.48 10.08 8.35
N HIS A 516 -0.11 8.95 8.80
CA HIS A 516 -0.28 7.75 7.99
C HIS A 516 -1.69 7.77 7.40
N ASN A 517 -1.79 7.65 6.09
CA ASN A 517 -3.06 7.82 5.40
C ASN A 517 -3.96 6.58 5.51
N ILE A 518 -5.25 6.82 5.59
CA ILE A 518 -6.29 5.80 5.56
C ILE A 518 -7.16 6.06 4.33
N TYR A 519 -7.22 5.08 3.44
CA TYR A 519 -8.22 5.08 2.37
C TYR A 519 -9.52 4.51 2.88
N VAL A 520 -10.62 5.14 2.49
CA VAL A 520 -11.96 4.69 2.83
C VAL A 520 -12.75 4.50 1.55
N ASP A 521 -13.02 3.26 1.24
CA ASP A 521 -13.90 2.86 0.15
C ASP A 521 -15.31 2.63 0.66
N VAL A 522 -16.29 2.86 -0.19
CA VAL A 522 -17.65 2.39 0.00
C VAL A 522 -18.03 1.50 -1.17
N SER A 523 -18.66 0.37 -0.87
CA SER A 523 -19.25 -0.50 -1.89
C SER A 523 -20.77 -0.56 -1.77
N THR A 524 -21.46 -0.85 -2.87
CA THR A 524 -22.89 -1.15 -2.82
C THR A 524 -23.13 -2.47 -2.06
N PRO A 525 -24.32 -2.65 -1.44
CA PRO A 525 -24.63 -3.87 -0.70
C PRO A 525 -24.49 -5.17 -1.49
N ARG A 526 -24.62 -5.11 -2.81
CA ARG A 526 -24.47 -6.30 -3.68
C ARG A 526 -23.03 -6.82 -3.76
N VAL A 527 -22.03 -5.98 -3.53
CA VAL A 527 -20.62 -6.39 -3.56
C VAL A 527 -20.26 -7.12 -2.26
N GLN A 528 -19.73 -8.33 -2.41
CA GLN A 528 -19.37 -9.19 -1.30
C GLN A 528 -17.89 -9.57 -1.38
N ASN A 529 -17.26 -9.76 -0.20
CA ASN A 529 -15.87 -10.21 -0.05
C ASN A 529 -14.81 -9.28 -0.68
N TYR A 530 -15.12 -7.98 -0.83
CA TYR A 530 -14.12 -7.00 -1.20
C TYR A 530 -13.31 -6.58 0.03
N VAL A 531 -11.99 -6.55 -0.10
CA VAL A 531 -11.06 -6.12 0.94
C VAL A 531 -10.18 -5.00 0.38
N PRO A 532 -10.18 -3.80 0.98
CA PRO A 532 -9.27 -2.73 0.61
C PRO A 532 -7.82 -3.09 0.92
N SER A 533 -6.90 -2.66 0.07
CA SER A 533 -5.47 -2.95 0.18
C SER A 533 -4.66 -1.74 0.65
N PRO A 534 -3.67 -1.91 1.55
CA PRO A 534 -2.73 -0.84 1.93
C PRO A 534 -1.88 -0.31 0.77
N MET A 535 -1.76 -1.08 -0.30
CA MET A 535 -1.08 -0.68 -1.55
C MET A 535 -2.03 0.03 -2.55
N ASP A 536 -3.28 0.32 -2.12
CA ASP A 536 -4.30 0.93 -2.96
C ASP A 536 -4.56 0.15 -4.27
N THR A 537 -4.50 -1.17 -4.17
CA THR A 537 -4.79 -2.08 -5.26
C THR A 537 -6.16 -2.69 -5.07
N HIS A 538 -6.94 -2.81 -6.14
CA HIS A 538 -8.28 -3.41 -6.08
C HIS A 538 -8.25 -4.79 -6.69
N MET A 539 -8.28 -5.84 -5.86
CA MET A 539 -8.24 -7.24 -6.29
C MET A 539 -9.63 -7.86 -6.27
N PHE A 540 -10.09 -8.36 -7.42
CA PHE A 540 -11.46 -8.87 -7.58
C PHE A 540 -11.56 -10.38 -7.72
N HIS A 541 -10.47 -11.12 -7.68
CA HIS A 541 -10.48 -12.57 -7.90
C HIS A 541 -11.47 -13.34 -7.00
N ARG A 542 -11.62 -12.91 -5.75
CA ARG A 542 -12.52 -13.54 -4.76
C ARG A 542 -13.76 -12.71 -4.43
N VAL A 543 -13.96 -11.61 -5.14
CA VAL A 543 -15.17 -10.78 -5.03
C VAL A 543 -16.32 -11.42 -5.79
N TRP A 544 -17.52 -11.31 -5.26
CA TRP A 544 -18.75 -11.79 -5.90
C TRP A 544 -19.91 -10.81 -5.64
N VAL A 545 -21.00 -10.94 -6.37
CA VAL A 545 -22.16 -10.07 -6.24
C VAL A 545 -23.43 -10.84 -5.90
N GLU A 546 -24.24 -10.24 -5.04
CA GLU A 546 -25.64 -10.62 -4.83
C GLU A 546 -26.52 -9.93 -5.86
N GLU A 547 -27.58 -10.62 -6.36
CA GLU A 547 -28.55 -10.06 -7.28
C GLU A 547 -29.47 -9.04 -6.59
#